data_94efc22840ac174943360fa4ce16c241
#
_entry.id   94efc22840ac174943360fa4ce16c241
#
_cell.length_a   1.000
_cell.length_b   1.000
_cell.length_c   1.000
_cell.angle_alpha   90.00
_cell.angle_beta   90.00
_cell.angle_gamma   90.00
#
_symmetry.space_group_name_H-M   'P 1'
#
loop_
_entity.id
_entity.type
_entity.pdbx_description
1 polymer ?
#
loop_
_entity_poly.entity_id
_entity_poly.type
_entity_poly.pdbx_seq_one_letter_code
_entity_poly.pdbx_strand_id
1 'polypeptide(L)'
;EDAYFYVSTWANDWSYFSLSIQFEMLNSIIFYLLFSFVGFLSSCLFVDRYNYKTCVKNDSLIFEIRRLGFFLFISFCVPYLLYLYQAVKFVVENGYLAVYLNESSTTVDNPILRISDDLCVAGIYLYLSTFPIGKKYILVSCFYIFTLLILLGTGGRSATFTQVLAFLVYLGIRGIRVNWRWMLRFVLIGFSLIYVAQLVNDFRDSGFKDLDQKKDDVVFTQLIQSFFWQQGTSIQTIGRTIQYVDEVANGWLYFVGPITNSFRENRLMEYLGLGIPNGQTLGTVREGYSWADWLSYKVSPRYYLNGHGMGSSAIAESYLLGNMFGVMIVGYMCTFIIMRFAGRCKKKYSYMYILFYVLPVFFMSPRAEPLSVITALYRPFCVLFCVQLIYWFKRKYKLNCLFIPF
;
A
#
# COMPACT_ATOMS: atom_id res chain seq x y z
N GLU A 1 9.73 -30.88 -10.76
CA GLU A 1 8.73 -30.56 -9.73
C GLU A 1 8.89 -29.12 -9.33
N ASP A 2 7.80 -28.35 -9.47
CA ASP A 2 7.88 -26.89 -9.37
C ASP A 2 8.06 -26.47 -7.91
N ALA A 3 9.16 -25.81 -7.61
CA ALA A 3 9.41 -25.24 -6.28
C ALA A 3 8.24 -24.37 -5.76
N TYR A 4 7.44 -23.81 -6.68
CA TYR A 4 6.23 -23.06 -6.35
C TYR A 4 5.14 -23.92 -5.69
N PHE A 5 4.98 -25.18 -6.04
CA PHE A 5 4.03 -26.08 -5.41
C PHE A 5 4.31 -26.24 -3.91
N TYR A 6 5.58 -26.27 -3.53
CA TYR A 6 5.99 -26.33 -2.13
C TYR A 6 5.82 -25.01 -1.39
N VAL A 7 5.77 -23.87 -2.11
CA VAL A 7 5.57 -22.54 -1.53
C VAL A 7 4.19 -22.43 -0.89
N SER A 8 3.16 -23.09 -1.42
CA SER A 8 1.82 -23.08 -0.85
C SER A 8 1.68 -23.91 0.42
N THR A 9 2.58 -24.87 0.64
CA THR A 9 2.53 -25.82 1.77
C THR A 9 3.56 -25.54 2.86
N TRP A 10 4.38 -24.51 2.71
CA TRP A 10 5.53 -24.24 3.58
C TRP A 10 5.18 -24.08 5.06
N ALA A 11 3.99 -23.60 5.40
CA ALA A 11 3.61 -23.43 6.80
C ALA A 11 3.51 -24.78 7.55
N ASN A 12 3.35 -25.89 6.81
CA ASN A 12 3.46 -27.24 7.35
C ASN A 12 4.88 -27.79 7.23
N ASP A 13 5.71 -27.22 6.41
CA ASP A 13 6.98 -27.79 6.01
C ASP A 13 8.15 -26.81 6.23
N TRP A 14 8.32 -26.41 7.52
CA TRP A 14 9.53 -25.75 7.97
C TRP A 14 10.79 -26.56 7.63
N SER A 15 10.63 -27.87 7.42
CA SER A 15 11.69 -28.78 7.03
C SER A 15 12.28 -28.49 5.65
N TYR A 16 11.59 -27.67 4.81
CA TYR A 16 12.12 -27.26 3.50
C TYR A 16 13.42 -26.46 3.62
N PHE A 17 13.55 -25.60 4.66
CA PHE A 17 14.77 -24.87 4.91
C PHE A 17 15.64 -25.60 5.94
N SER A 18 16.96 -25.52 5.80
CA SER A 18 17.87 -26.01 6.82
C SER A 18 17.60 -25.33 8.18
N LEU A 19 17.90 -26.03 9.26
CA LEU A 19 17.71 -25.47 10.63
C LEU A 19 18.40 -24.13 10.81
N SER A 20 19.59 -23.95 10.23
CA SER A 20 20.31 -22.66 10.28
C SER A 20 19.52 -21.53 9.65
N ILE A 21 18.93 -21.75 8.46
CA ILE A 21 18.07 -20.75 7.78
C ILE A 21 16.81 -20.47 8.60
N GLN A 22 16.17 -21.51 9.16
CA GLN A 22 14.98 -21.33 10.00
C GLN A 22 15.27 -20.45 11.23
N PHE A 23 16.40 -20.67 11.92
CA PHE A 23 16.83 -19.83 13.03
C PHE A 23 17.09 -18.38 12.57
N GLU A 24 17.71 -18.20 11.43
CA GLU A 24 18.02 -16.90 10.90
C GLU A 24 16.76 -16.13 10.45
N MET A 25 15.78 -16.82 9.85
CA MET A 25 14.44 -16.28 9.56
C MET A 25 13.75 -15.78 10.83
N LEU A 26 13.71 -16.62 11.89
CA LEU A 26 13.09 -16.27 13.15
C LEU A 26 13.77 -15.08 13.80
N ASN A 27 15.10 -15.08 13.86
CA ASN A 27 15.89 -13.97 14.38
C ASN A 27 15.64 -12.67 13.60
N SER A 28 15.57 -12.73 12.27
CA SER A 28 15.26 -11.57 11.42
C SER A 28 13.92 -10.95 11.78
N ILE A 29 12.89 -11.77 11.96
CA ILE A 29 11.56 -11.30 12.36
C ILE A 29 11.60 -10.69 13.76
N ILE A 30 12.20 -11.37 14.72
CA ILE A 30 12.30 -10.90 16.12
C ILE A 30 13.06 -9.56 16.17
N PHE A 31 14.21 -9.45 15.53
CA PHE A 31 15.00 -8.22 15.53
C PHE A 31 14.28 -7.08 14.81
N TYR A 32 13.61 -7.34 13.67
CA TYR A 32 12.80 -6.32 13.00
C TYR A 32 11.72 -5.76 13.92
N LEU A 33 10.97 -6.64 14.60
CA LEU A 33 9.89 -6.23 15.51
C LEU A 33 10.45 -5.51 16.75
N LEU A 34 11.53 -6.03 17.34
CA LEU A 34 12.17 -5.42 18.51
C LEU A 34 12.68 -4.01 18.20
N PHE A 35 13.40 -3.84 17.09
CA PHE A 35 13.92 -2.53 16.70
C PHE A 35 12.83 -1.59 16.20
N SER A 36 11.75 -2.10 15.58
CA SER A 36 10.55 -1.31 15.32
C SER A 36 9.93 -0.80 16.62
N PHE A 37 9.85 -1.62 17.65
CA PHE A 37 9.38 -1.20 18.97
C PHE A 37 10.31 -0.17 19.63
N VAL A 38 11.62 -0.33 19.52
CA VAL A 38 12.60 0.67 19.98
C VAL A 38 12.43 1.98 19.22
N GLY A 39 12.20 1.94 17.90
CA GLY A 39 11.91 3.11 17.07
C GLY A 39 10.63 3.82 17.52
N PHE A 40 9.58 3.06 17.85
CA PHE A 40 8.35 3.60 18.44
C PHE A 40 8.63 4.31 19.78
N LEU A 41 9.29 3.65 20.73
CA LEU A 41 9.61 4.22 22.04
C LEU A 41 10.47 5.49 21.89
N SER A 42 11.51 5.44 21.05
CA SER A 42 12.37 6.59 20.77
C SER A 42 11.55 7.76 20.22
N SER A 43 10.61 7.49 19.31
CA SER A 43 9.74 8.53 18.77
C SER A 43 8.88 9.19 19.84
N CYS A 44 8.40 8.42 20.84
CA CYS A 44 7.61 8.91 21.96
C CYS A 44 8.41 9.86 22.87
N LEU A 45 9.73 9.62 23.06
CA LEU A 45 10.62 10.51 23.83
C LEU A 45 10.75 11.90 23.17
N PHE A 46 10.67 11.96 21.86
CA PHE A 46 10.76 13.20 21.09
C PHE A 46 9.39 13.82 20.75
N VAL A 47 8.29 13.20 21.16
CA VAL A 47 6.97 13.88 21.06
C VAL A 47 6.97 14.99 22.11
N ASP A 48 7.07 16.23 21.63
CA ASP A 48 6.84 17.38 22.48
C ASP A 48 5.54 17.15 23.27
N ARG A 49 5.59 17.23 24.61
CA ARG A 49 4.42 17.23 25.50
C ARG A 49 3.58 18.49 25.29
N TYR A 50 3.34 18.83 24.02
CA TYR A 50 2.55 20.00 23.68
C TYR A 50 1.08 19.73 23.94
N ASN A 51 0.50 20.60 24.74
CA ASN A 51 -0.93 20.70 25.00
C ASN A 51 -1.73 20.48 23.70
N TYR A 52 -2.45 19.38 23.65
CA TYR A 52 -3.35 18.96 22.55
C TYR A 52 -4.51 19.94 22.26
N LYS A 53 -4.49 21.14 22.85
CA LYS A 53 -5.55 22.16 22.69
C LYS A 53 -5.44 23.00 21.42
N THR A 54 -4.38 22.89 20.64
CA THR A 54 -4.31 23.58 19.35
C THR A 54 -4.73 22.67 18.21
N CYS A 55 -5.99 22.24 18.22
CA CYS A 55 -6.66 21.95 16.96
C CYS A 55 -6.45 23.15 16.03
N VAL A 56 -5.95 22.85 14.85
CA VAL A 56 -5.91 23.69 13.66
C VAL A 56 -6.75 24.96 13.84
N LYS A 57 -6.11 26.06 14.28
CA LYS A 57 -6.77 27.37 14.33
C LYS A 57 -7.40 27.64 12.95
N ASN A 58 -8.50 28.38 12.93
CA ASN A 58 -9.22 28.86 11.73
C ASN A 58 -8.29 29.73 10.84
N ASP A 59 -7.26 29.10 10.26
CA ASP A 59 -6.42 29.75 9.25
C ASP A 59 -7.18 29.77 7.94
N SER A 60 -7.24 30.92 7.31
CA SER A 60 -7.82 31.09 5.98
C SER A 60 -7.28 30.06 4.98
N LEU A 61 -6.00 29.65 5.13
CA LEU A 61 -5.36 28.60 4.34
C LEU A 61 -6.06 27.24 4.49
N ILE A 62 -6.44 26.84 5.70
CA ILE A 62 -7.10 25.54 5.93
C ILE A 62 -8.48 25.51 5.31
N PHE A 63 -9.19 26.60 5.37
CA PHE A 63 -10.49 26.74 4.70
C PHE A 63 -10.34 26.60 3.18
N GLU A 64 -9.36 27.27 2.58
CA GLU A 64 -9.08 27.17 1.15
C GLU A 64 -8.68 25.74 0.73
N ILE A 65 -7.84 25.07 1.50
CA ILE A 65 -7.42 23.69 1.23
C ILE A 65 -8.61 22.73 1.32
N ARG A 66 -9.45 22.90 2.35
CA ARG A 66 -10.67 22.13 2.51
C ARG A 66 -11.61 22.30 1.33
N ARG A 67 -11.75 23.54 0.84
CA ARG A 67 -12.58 23.87 -0.32
C ARG A 67 -11.99 23.25 -1.60
N LEU A 68 -10.68 23.39 -1.81
CA LEU A 68 -9.98 22.78 -2.95
C LEU A 68 -10.13 21.25 -2.94
N GLY A 69 -9.87 20.60 -1.79
CA GLY A 69 -10.02 19.16 -1.65
C GLY A 69 -11.45 18.69 -1.95
N PHE A 70 -12.46 19.40 -1.45
CA PHE A 70 -13.85 19.08 -1.73
C PHE A 70 -14.22 19.32 -3.21
N PHE A 71 -13.71 20.37 -3.82
CA PHE A 71 -13.89 20.66 -5.23
C PHE A 71 -13.30 19.57 -6.13
N LEU A 72 -12.04 19.18 -5.88
CA LEU A 72 -11.40 18.08 -6.60
C LEU A 72 -12.20 16.77 -6.44
N PHE A 73 -12.62 16.45 -5.23
CA PHE A 73 -13.48 15.30 -4.99
C PHE A 73 -14.74 15.31 -5.85
N ILE A 74 -15.54 16.40 -5.82
CA ILE A 74 -16.80 16.48 -6.57
C ILE A 74 -16.55 16.44 -8.07
N SER A 75 -15.52 17.12 -8.57
CA SER A 75 -15.22 17.18 -10.01
C SER A 75 -14.81 15.83 -10.58
N PHE A 76 -14.12 15.01 -9.79
CA PHE A 76 -13.53 13.76 -10.27
C PHE A 76 -14.18 12.49 -9.71
N CYS A 77 -15.19 12.58 -8.84
CA CYS A 77 -15.83 11.40 -8.25
C CYS A 77 -16.50 10.49 -9.29
N VAL A 78 -17.16 11.04 -10.30
CA VAL A 78 -17.83 10.24 -11.36
C VAL A 78 -16.80 9.60 -12.30
N PRO A 79 -15.82 10.33 -12.89
CA PRO A 79 -14.77 9.72 -13.67
C PRO A 79 -13.96 8.66 -12.89
N TYR A 80 -13.75 8.86 -11.59
CA TYR A 80 -13.08 7.88 -10.73
C TYR A 80 -13.91 6.59 -10.58
N LEU A 81 -15.22 6.68 -10.40
CA LEU A 81 -16.07 5.49 -10.36
C LEU A 81 -16.07 4.75 -11.71
N LEU A 82 -16.02 5.46 -12.84
CA LEU A 82 -15.86 4.84 -14.16
C LEU A 82 -14.50 4.14 -14.31
N TYR A 83 -13.44 4.73 -13.79
CA TYR A 83 -12.12 4.09 -13.72
C TYR A 83 -12.18 2.77 -12.95
N LEU A 84 -12.74 2.79 -11.74
CA LEU A 84 -12.87 1.60 -10.90
C LEU A 84 -13.74 0.52 -11.60
N TYR A 85 -14.82 0.93 -12.23
CA TYR A 85 -15.69 0.02 -13.00
C TYR A 85 -14.90 -0.67 -14.13
N GLN A 86 -14.12 0.09 -14.91
CA GLN A 86 -13.31 -0.48 -15.99
C GLN A 86 -12.22 -1.40 -15.46
N ALA A 87 -11.58 -1.05 -14.35
CA ALA A 87 -10.57 -1.90 -13.70
C ALA A 87 -11.15 -3.23 -13.21
N VAL A 88 -12.32 -3.19 -12.58
CA VAL A 88 -13.04 -4.42 -12.17
C VAL A 88 -13.48 -5.23 -13.37
N LYS A 89 -14.05 -4.58 -14.39
CA LYS A 89 -14.46 -5.24 -15.64
C LYS A 89 -13.30 -5.96 -16.30
N PHE A 90 -12.13 -5.33 -16.41
CA PHE A 90 -10.93 -5.92 -16.98
C PHE A 90 -10.54 -7.22 -16.23
N VAL A 91 -10.53 -7.19 -14.90
CA VAL A 91 -10.19 -8.36 -14.08
C VAL A 91 -11.22 -9.48 -14.23
N VAL A 92 -12.51 -9.13 -14.33
CA VAL A 92 -13.59 -10.12 -14.53
C VAL A 92 -13.49 -10.80 -15.90
N GLU A 93 -13.11 -10.05 -16.94
CA GLU A 93 -13.05 -10.56 -18.33
C GLU A 93 -11.74 -11.32 -18.62
N ASN A 94 -10.61 -10.86 -18.09
CA ASN A 94 -9.28 -11.38 -18.44
C ASN A 94 -8.62 -12.19 -17.30
N GLY A 95 -9.22 -12.17 -16.11
CA GLY A 95 -8.64 -12.76 -14.91
C GLY A 95 -7.61 -11.85 -14.21
N TYR A 96 -7.36 -12.16 -12.94
CA TYR A 96 -6.46 -11.36 -12.10
C TYR A 96 -5.00 -11.37 -12.58
N LEU A 97 -4.51 -12.51 -13.07
CA LEU A 97 -3.12 -12.64 -13.52
C LEU A 97 -2.81 -11.79 -14.76
N ALA A 98 -3.83 -11.49 -15.58
CA ALA A 98 -3.68 -10.61 -16.73
C ALA A 98 -3.17 -9.21 -16.37
N VAL A 99 -3.42 -8.74 -15.15
CA VAL A 99 -2.89 -7.47 -14.65
C VAL A 99 -1.36 -7.46 -14.61
N TYR A 100 -0.74 -8.60 -14.29
CA TYR A 100 0.72 -8.74 -14.17
C TYR A 100 1.40 -9.11 -15.49
N LEU A 101 0.67 -9.75 -16.39
CA LEU A 101 1.16 -10.14 -17.72
C LEU A 101 1.05 -9.02 -18.75
N ASN A 102 0.28 -7.98 -18.43
CA ASN A 102 -0.02 -6.92 -19.40
C ASN A 102 1.18 -5.97 -19.52
N GLU A 103 1.87 -6.00 -20.64
CA GLU A 103 2.98 -5.10 -20.98
C GLU A 103 2.57 -3.61 -20.91
N SER A 104 1.28 -3.31 -21.10
CA SER A 104 0.77 -1.94 -21.06
C SER A 104 0.62 -1.36 -19.65
N SER A 105 0.99 -2.08 -18.59
CA SER A 105 0.95 -1.64 -17.16
C SER A 105 -0.39 -1.05 -16.68
N THR A 106 -1.44 -1.08 -17.48
CA THR A 106 -2.70 -0.39 -17.16
C THR A 106 -3.91 -1.21 -17.53
N THR A 107 -4.72 -1.51 -16.54
CA THR A 107 -6.06 -2.11 -16.71
C THR A 107 -7.06 -1.14 -17.37
N VAL A 108 -6.72 0.14 -17.47
CA VAL A 108 -7.55 1.20 -18.05
C VAL A 108 -6.74 2.05 -19.00
N ASP A 109 -7.03 1.95 -20.30
CA ASP A 109 -6.27 2.64 -21.36
C ASP A 109 -6.53 4.15 -21.42
N ASN A 110 -7.69 4.60 -20.91
CA ASN A 110 -8.06 6.01 -20.98
C ASN A 110 -7.25 6.86 -19.98
N PRO A 111 -6.34 7.74 -20.45
CA PRO A 111 -5.49 8.54 -19.56
C PRO A 111 -6.29 9.53 -18.70
N ILE A 112 -7.45 10.00 -19.16
CA ILE A 112 -8.31 10.93 -18.41
C ILE A 112 -8.88 10.23 -17.18
N LEU A 113 -9.30 8.97 -17.31
CA LEU A 113 -9.82 8.21 -16.19
C LEU A 113 -8.73 7.90 -15.17
N ARG A 114 -7.50 7.64 -15.61
CA ARG A 114 -6.34 7.42 -14.71
C ARG A 114 -5.98 8.67 -13.92
N ILE A 115 -5.93 9.83 -14.59
CA ILE A 115 -5.71 11.11 -13.92
C ILE A 115 -6.86 11.41 -12.94
N SER A 116 -8.09 11.01 -13.25
CA SER A 116 -9.22 11.21 -12.34
C SER A 116 -9.14 10.40 -11.06
N ASP A 117 -8.55 9.20 -11.09
CA ASP A 117 -8.21 8.43 -9.89
C ASP A 117 -7.28 9.23 -8.98
N ASP A 118 -6.13 9.64 -9.51
CA ASP A 118 -5.15 10.41 -8.74
C ASP A 118 -5.72 11.71 -8.15
N LEU A 119 -6.52 12.46 -8.94
CA LEU A 119 -7.09 13.74 -8.51
C LEU A 119 -8.25 13.57 -7.52
N CYS A 120 -9.10 12.57 -7.69
CA CYS A 120 -10.18 12.28 -6.75
C CYS A 120 -9.62 11.86 -5.38
N VAL A 121 -8.69 10.92 -5.37
CA VAL A 121 -8.03 10.45 -4.14
C VAL A 121 -7.27 11.58 -3.46
N ALA A 122 -6.52 12.39 -4.24
CA ALA A 122 -5.85 13.58 -3.68
C ALA A 122 -6.86 14.56 -3.07
N GLY A 123 -8.00 14.78 -3.73
CA GLY A 123 -9.08 15.62 -3.21
C GLY A 123 -9.66 15.11 -1.89
N ILE A 124 -9.95 13.80 -1.80
CA ILE A 124 -10.42 13.14 -0.57
C ILE A 124 -9.40 13.33 0.56
N TYR A 125 -8.13 13.03 0.32
CA TYR A 125 -7.08 13.11 1.34
C TYR A 125 -6.79 14.55 1.77
N LEU A 126 -6.78 15.53 0.85
CA LEU A 126 -6.68 16.95 1.17
C LEU A 126 -7.85 17.39 2.05
N TYR A 127 -9.07 17.03 1.68
CA TYR A 127 -10.25 17.37 2.46
C TYR A 127 -10.19 16.77 3.87
N LEU A 128 -9.95 15.47 3.99
CA LEU A 128 -9.89 14.75 5.27
C LEU A 128 -8.73 15.24 6.15
N SER A 129 -7.59 15.59 5.58
CA SER A 129 -6.41 16.07 6.33
C SER A 129 -6.66 17.38 7.10
N THR A 130 -7.68 18.15 6.70
CA THR A 130 -8.12 19.37 7.41
C THR A 130 -9.06 19.09 8.58
N PHE A 131 -9.33 17.84 8.93
CA PHE A 131 -10.26 17.42 9.99
C PHE A 131 -11.63 18.08 9.88
N PRO A 132 -12.34 18.01 8.74
CA PRO A 132 -13.62 18.66 8.52
C PRO A 132 -14.72 18.09 9.44
N ILE A 133 -15.76 18.88 9.69
CA ILE A 133 -16.94 18.50 10.50
C ILE A 133 -18.21 18.69 9.65
N GLY A 134 -19.26 17.95 9.96
CA GLY A 134 -20.59 18.10 9.36
C GLY A 134 -20.91 17.11 8.24
N LYS A 135 -22.02 17.35 7.55
CA LYS A 135 -22.58 16.41 6.55
C LYS A 135 -21.63 16.11 5.37
N LYS A 136 -20.87 17.12 4.92
CA LYS A 136 -19.90 16.95 3.83
C LYS A 136 -18.77 15.97 4.23
N TYR A 137 -18.34 15.96 5.49
CA TYR A 137 -17.39 14.98 5.99
C TYR A 137 -17.92 13.54 5.89
N ILE A 138 -19.17 13.35 6.32
CA ILE A 138 -19.82 12.03 6.26
C ILE A 138 -19.88 11.56 4.79
N LEU A 139 -20.33 12.43 3.88
CA LEU A 139 -20.42 12.14 2.45
C LEU A 139 -19.06 11.66 1.89
N VAL A 140 -17.99 12.44 2.10
CA VAL A 140 -16.65 12.10 1.59
C VAL A 140 -16.13 10.80 2.22
N SER A 141 -16.34 10.59 3.51
CA SER A 141 -15.90 9.38 4.21
C SER A 141 -16.65 8.14 3.73
N CYS A 142 -17.98 8.25 3.56
CA CYS A 142 -18.79 7.14 3.03
C CYS A 142 -18.41 6.82 1.58
N PHE A 143 -18.20 7.82 0.75
CA PHE A 143 -17.74 7.63 -0.63
C PHE A 143 -16.37 6.95 -0.65
N TYR A 144 -15.42 7.38 0.18
CA TYR A 144 -14.11 6.75 0.28
C TYR A 144 -14.21 5.27 0.65
N ILE A 145 -14.98 4.94 1.70
CA ILE A 145 -15.19 3.54 2.08
C ILE A 145 -15.87 2.75 0.96
N PHE A 146 -16.85 3.33 0.29
CA PHE A 146 -17.54 2.70 -0.85
C PHE A 146 -16.57 2.38 -2.00
N THR A 147 -15.65 3.31 -2.34
CA THR A 147 -14.64 3.05 -3.38
C THR A 147 -13.65 1.97 -2.97
N LEU A 148 -13.31 1.86 -1.68
CA LEU A 148 -12.48 0.76 -1.17
C LEU A 148 -13.17 -0.61 -1.31
N LEU A 149 -14.50 -0.67 -1.16
CA LEU A 149 -15.25 -1.90 -1.38
C LEU A 149 -15.25 -2.30 -2.86
N ILE A 150 -15.39 -1.32 -3.79
CA ILE A 150 -15.27 -1.60 -5.23
C ILE A 150 -13.86 -2.08 -5.58
N LEU A 151 -12.84 -1.51 -4.95
CA LEU A 151 -11.44 -1.89 -5.18
C LEU A 151 -11.17 -3.37 -4.83
N LEU A 152 -11.92 -3.98 -3.91
CA LEU A 152 -11.85 -5.42 -3.68
C LEU A 152 -12.13 -6.24 -4.95
N GLY A 153 -13.04 -5.77 -5.80
CA GLY A 153 -13.37 -6.42 -7.07
C GLY A 153 -12.22 -6.48 -8.09
N THR A 154 -11.17 -5.67 -7.90
CA THR A 154 -9.95 -5.76 -8.72
C THR A 154 -9.00 -6.88 -8.28
N GLY A 155 -9.33 -7.64 -7.22
CA GLY A 155 -8.47 -8.66 -6.62
C GLY A 155 -7.37 -8.10 -5.69
N GLY A 156 -7.21 -6.79 -5.60
CA GLY A 156 -6.21 -6.09 -4.77
C GLY A 156 -6.59 -6.02 -3.28
N ARG A 157 -6.79 -7.17 -2.64
CA ARG A 157 -7.24 -7.27 -1.23
C ARG A 157 -6.36 -6.49 -0.27
N SER A 158 -5.06 -6.66 -0.40
CA SER A 158 -4.06 -6.03 0.49
C SER A 158 -4.11 -4.50 0.42
N ALA A 159 -4.27 -3.93 -0.77
CA ALA A 159 -4.40 -2.49 -0.95
C ALA A 159 -5.64 -1.94 -0.23
N THR A 160 -6.78 -2.62 -0.33
CA THR A 160 -8.01 -2.23 0.38
C THR A 160 -7.84 -2.31 1.90
N PHE A 161 -7.30 -3.43 2.42
CA PHE A 161 -7.10 -3.59 3.87
C PHE A 161 -6.18 -2.53 4.45
N THR A 162 -5.07 -2.22 3.80
CA THR A 162 -4.12 -1.23 4.29
C THR A 162 -4.69 0.19 4.25
N GLN A 163 -5.52 0.52 3.25
CA GLN A 163 -6.21 1.81 3.20
C GLN A 163 -7.30 1.92 4.27
N VAL A 164 -8.02 0.84 4.57
CA VAL A 164 -8.97 0.79 5.70
C VAL A 164 -8.23 1.01 7.02
N LEU A 165 -7.10 0.33 7.24
CA LEU A 165 -6.26 0.54 8.44
C LEU A 165 -5.77 1.99 8.55
N ALA A 166 -5.31 2.59 7.44
CA ALA A 166 -4.92 4.01 7.41
C ALA A 166 -6.08 4.93 7.78
N PHE A 167 -7.28 4.64 7.31
CA PHE A 167 -8.48 5.39 7.69
C PHE A 167 -8.84 5.22 9.17
N LEU A 168 -8.67 4.03 9.74
CA LEU A 168 -8.86 3.80 11.18
C LEU A 168 -7.86 4.60 12.02
N VAL A 169 -6.59 4.66 11.61
CA VAL A 169 -5.58 5.52 12.24
C VAL A 169 -6.00 6.99 12.17
N TYR A 170 -6.51 7.45 11.02
CA TYR A 170 -7.06 8.80 10.88
C TYR A 170 -8.19 9.07 11.88
N LEU A 171 -9.15 8.15 12.05
CA LEU A 171 -10.22 8.28 13.03
C LEU A 171 -9.69 8.36 14.47
N GLY A 172 -8.67 7.58 14.80
CA GLY A 172 -7.96 7.63 16.07
C GLY A 172 -7.26 8.98 16.32
N ILE A 173 -6.52 9.49 15.32
CA ILE A 173 -5.87 10.81 15.39
C ILE A 173 -6.90 11.92 15.53
N ARG A 174 -8.05 11.81 14.88
CA ARG A 174 -9.17 12.74 15.01
C ARG A 174 -9.72 12.80 16.44
N GLY A 175 -9.47 11.80 17.27
CA GLY A 175 -9.94 11.73 18.65
C GLY A 175 -11.36 11.18 18.78
N ILE A 176 -11.82 10.41 17.80
CA ILE A 176 -13.06 9.64 17.94
C ILE A 176 -12.81 8.59 19.00
N ARG A 177 -13.50 8.74 20.14
CA ARG A 177 -13.42 7.74 21.21
C ARG A 177 -14.04 6.44 20.73
N VAL A 178 -13.18 5.44 20.49
CA VAL A 178 -13.63 4.10 20.14
C VAL A 178 -14.19 3.46 21.40
N ASN A 179 -15.50 3.43 21.53
CA ASN A 179 -16.18 2.68 22.60
C ASN A 179 -16.14 1.18 22.24
N TRP A 180 -16.24 0.30 23.24
CA TRP A 180 -16.27 -1.17 23.06
C TRP A 180 -17.28 -1.62 21.98
N ARG A 181 -18.43 -0.99 21.92
CA ARG A 181 -19.44 -1.25 20.86
C ARG A 181 -18.93 -0.95 19.45
N TRP A 182 -18.09 0.08 19.28
CA TRP A 182 -17.44 0.39 18.02
C TRP A 182 -16.34 -0.61 17.69
N MET A 183 -15.56 -1.05 18.69
CA MET A 183 -14.59 -2.13 18.52
C MET A 183 -15.24 -3.40 18.00
N LEU A 184 -16.35 -3.84 18.60
CA LEU A 184 -17.10 -4.99 18.12
C LEU A 184 -17.58 -4.82 16.68
N ARG A 185 -18.09 -3.64 16.30
CA ARG A 185 -18.51 -3.36 14.93
C ARG A 185 -17.31 -3.43 13.96
N PHE A 186 -16.16 -2.89 14.34
CA PHE A 186 -14.94 -2.97 13.53
C PHE A 186 -14.45 -4.41 13.38
N VAL A 187 -14.53 -5.22 14.42
CA VAL A 187 -14.22 -6.65 14.36
C VAL A 187 -15.17 -7.37 13.42
N LEU A 188 -16.49 -7.12 13.52
CA LEU A 188 -17.48 -7.71 12.60
C LEU A 188 -17.25 -7.27 11.16
N ILE A 189 -16.98 -5.98 10.91
CA ILE A 189 -16.63 -5.47 9.58
C ILE A 189 -15.34 -6.13 9.08
N GLY A 190 -14.34 -6.29 9.94
CA GLY A 190 -13.09 -6.99 9.61
C GLY A 190 -13.34 -8.44 9.18
N PHE A 191 -14.13 -9.18 9.91
CA PHE A 191 -14.52 -10.55 9.53
C PHE A 191 -15.33 -10.60 8.22
N SER A 192 -16.26 -9.66 8.03
CA SER A 192 -17.01 -9.56 6.77
C SER A 192 -16.08 -9.27 5.59
N LEU A 193 -15.08 -8.41 5.76
CA LEU A 193 -14.07 -8.12 4.75
C LEU A 193 -13.18 -9.32 4.45
N ILE A 194 -12.79 -10.10 5.47
CA ILE A 194 -12.04 -11.35 5.31
C ILE A 194 -12.87 -12.35 4.50
N TYR A 195 -14.16 -12.50 4.83
CA TYR A 195 -15.07 -13.38 4.10
C TYR A 195 -15.21 -12.97 2.63
N VAL A 196 -15.47 -11.69 2.36
CA VAL A 196 -15.55 -11.16 0.98
C VAL A 196 -14.21 -11.34 0.25
N ALA A 197 -13.09 -11.09 0.92
CA ALA A 197 -11.76 -11.26 0.33
C ALA A 197 -11.48 -12.74 -0.03
N GLN A 198 -11.99 -13.68 0.75
CA GLN A 198 -11.87 -15.11 0.44
C GLN A 198 -12.75 -15.49 -0.74
N LEU A 199 -14.00 -15.03 -0.79
CA LEU A 199 -14.86 -15.21 -1.96
C LEU A 199 -14.19 -14.70 -3.23
N VAL A 200 -13.61 -13.48 -3.19
CA VAL A 200 -12.86 -12.92 -4.33
C VAL A 200 -11.67 -13.81 -4.72
N ASN A 201 -11.01 -14.44 -3.75
CA ASN A 201 -9.91 -15.37 -4.04
C ASN A 201 -10.38 -16.63 -4.75
N ASP A 202 -11.46 -17.23 -4.28
CA ASP A 202 -12.04 -18.43 -4.90
C ASP A 202 -12.52 -18.14 -6.34
N PHE A 203 -13.10 -16.94 -6.57
CA PHE A 203 -13.43 -16.46 -7.92
C PHE A 203 -12.17 -16.22 -8.78
N ARG A 204 -11.09 -15.75 -8.19
CA ARG A 204 -9.83 -15.52 -8.90
C ARG A 204 -9.22 -16.81 -9.46
N ASP A 205 -9.27 -17.87 -8.67
CA ASP A 205 -8.59 -19.13 -8.97
C ASP A 205 -9.44 -20.05 -9.88
N SER A 206 -10.79 -20.01 -9.75
CA SER A 206 -11.70 -20.90 -10.49
C SER A 206 -12.48 -20.23 -11.62
N GLY A 207 -12.53 -18.88 -11.64
CA GLY A 207 -13.45 -18.15 -12.51
C GLY A 207 -14.92 -18.36 -12.14
N PHE A 208 -15.82 -17.70 -12.89
CA PHE A 208 -17.28 -17.80 -12.62
C PHE A 208 -17.89 -19.16 -12.96
N LYS A 209 -17.14 -20.06 -13.61
CA LYS A 209 -17.68 -21.31 -14.15
C LYS A 209 -17.84 -22.43 -13.12
N ASP A 210 -17.14 -22.39 -12.00
CA ASP A 210 -17.09 -23.50 -11.04
C ASP A 210 -17.86 -23.25 -9.73
N LEU A 211 -18.71 -22.23 -9.68
CA LEU A 211 -19.49 -21.87 -8.50
C LEU A 211 -20.47 -22.97 -8.02
N ASP A 212 -20.96 -23.78 -8.95
CA ASP A 212 -21.96 -24.80 -8.63
C ASP A 212 -21.35 -26.07 -8.04
N GLN A 213 -20.04 -26.29 -8.16
CA GLN A 213 -19.40 -27.54 -7.71
C GLN A 213 -18.80 -27.48 -6.30
N LYS A 214 -18.54 -26.29 -5.74
CA LYS A 214 -17.97 -26.12 -4.39
C LYS A 214 -18.99 -25.69 -3.34
N LYS A 215 -20.08 -26.42 -3.23
CA LYS A 215 -21.02 -26.32 -2.09
C LYS A 215 -20.64 -27.25 -0.92
N ASP A 216 -19.36 -27.40 -0.65
CA ASP A 216 -18.97 -27.98 0.63
C ASP A 216 -19.12 -26.91 1.71
N ASP A 217 -19.76 -27.27 2.82
CA ASP A 217 -19.96 -26.41 4.00
C ASP A 217 -18.61 -25.91 4.51
N VAL A 218 -18.16 -24.73 3.96
CA VAL A 218 -16.89 -24.12 4.36
C VAL A 218 -17.06 -23.61 5.78
N VAL A 219 -16.51 -24.33 6.73
CA VAL A 219 -16.55 -23.97 8.14
C VAL A 219 -15.81 -22.64 8.32
N PHE A 220 -16.44 -21.68 8.98
CA PHE A 220 -15.89 -20.32 9.23
C PHE A 220 -14.44 -20.34 9.77
N THR A 221 -14.10 -21.34 10.59
CA THR A 221 -12.72 -21.55 11.08
C THR A 221 -11.73 -21.83 9.96
N GLN A 222 -12.13 -22.59 8.94
CA GLN A 222 -11.27 -22.88 7.78
C GLN A 222 -11.03 -21.63 6.92
N LEU A 223 -12.03 -20.74 6.80
CA LEU A 223 -11.87 -19.45 6.11
C LEU A 223 -10.84 -18.55 6.80
N ILE A 224 -10.92 -18.44 8.12
CA ILE A 224 -9.95 -17.66 8.90
C ILE A 224 -8.55 -18.29 8.79
N GLN A 225 -8.48 -19.61 8.94
CA GLN A 225 -7.22 -20.32 8.84
C GLN A 225 -6.58 -20.15 7.46
N SER A 226 -7.34 -20.30 6.38
CA SER A 226 -6.84 -20.11 5.01
C SER A 226 -6.39 -18.67 4.74
N PHE A 227 -7.10 -17.68 5.29
CA PHE A 227 -6.69 -16.29 5.18
C PHE A 227 -5.34 -16.03 5.83
N PHE A 228 -5.16 -16.43 7.09
CA PHE A 228 -3.86 -16.27 7.79
C PHE A 228 -2.76 -17.08 7.13
N TRP A 229 -3.08 -18.28 6.66
CA TRP A 229 -2.17 -19.13 5.92
C TRP A 229 -1.62 -18.44 4.66
N GLN A 230 -2.51 -17.89 3.84
CA GLN A 230 -2.13 -17.15 2.63
C GLN A 230 -1.31 -15.88 2.94
N GLN A 231 -1.55 -15.25 4.10
CA GLN A 231 -0.72 -14.11 4.54
C GLN A 231 0.67 -14.57 5.03
N GLY A 232 0.78 -15.76 5.57
CA GLY A 232 2.03 -16.33 6.06
C GLY A 232 3.05 -16.66 4.97
N THR A 233 2.66 -16.74 3.70
CA THR A 233 3.58 -17.05 2.59
C THR A 233 4.74 -16.06 2.44
N SER A 234 4.60 -14.82 2.91
CA SER A 234 5.68 -13.82 2.87
C SER A 234 6.93 -14.21 3.68
N ILE A 235 6.80 -15.12 4.63
CA ILE A 235 7.94 -15.61 5.42
C ILE A 235 8.90 -16.45 4.56
N GLN A 236 8.41 -17.10 3.49
CA GLN A 236 9.25 -17.79 2.54
C GLN A 236 10.16 -16.85 1.77
N THR A 237 9.67 -15.64 1.47
CA THR A 237 10.51 -14.60 0.85
C THR A 237 11.73 -14.32 1.72
N ILE A 238 11.59 -14.30 3.05
CA ILE A 238 12.71 -14.13 3.98
C ILE A 238 13.66 -15.32 3.88
N GLY A 239 13.16 -16.55 3.98
CA GLY A 239 13.98 -17.75 3.93
C GLY A 239 14.74 -17.90 2.61
N ARG A 240 14.06 -17.63 1.49
CA ARG A 240 14.71 -17.64 0.16
C ARG A 240 15.73 -16.52 0.02
N THR A 241 15.47 -15.35 0.60
CA THR A 241 16.45 -14.27 0.60
C THR A 241 17.72 -14.69 1.35
N ILE A 242 17.60 -15.27 2.53
CA ILE A 242 18.73 -15.79 3.30
C ILE A 242 19.48 -16.86 2.50
N GLN A 243 18.75 -17.74 1.81
CA GLN A 243 19.33 -18.82 1.00
C GLN A 243 20.17 -18.31 -0.18
N TYR A 244 19.73 -17.20 -0.82
CA TYR A 244 20.31 -16.72 -2.07
C TYR A 244 21.08 -15.40 -1.93
N VAL A 245 21.22 -14.85 -0.73
CA VAL A 245 21.90 -13.55 -0.52
C VAL A 245 23.34 -13.56 -1.02
N ASP A 246 24.05 -14.66 -0.85
CA ASP A 246 25.46 -14.79 -1.26
C ASP A 246 25.64 -14.90 -2.80
N GLU A 247 24.58 -15.20 -3.54
CA GLU A 247 24.60 -15.22 -4.99
C GLU A 247 24.49 -13.82 -5.62
N VAL A 248 24.19 -12.81 -4.81
CA VAL A 248 23.94 -11.45 -5.28
C VAL A 248 25.09 -10.52 -4.88
N ALA A 249 25.92 -10.16 -5.86
CA ALA A 249 27.12 -9.35 -5.61
C ALA A 249 26.81 -7.96 -5.00
N ASN A 250 25.63 -7.37 -5.28
CA ASN A 250 25.26 -6.02 -4.89
C ASN A 250 23.83 -5.97 -4.34
N GLY A 251 23.56 -6.62 -3.21
CA GLY A 251 22.23 -6.67 -2.57
C GLY A 251 21.62 -5.29 -2.29
N TRP A 252 22.47 -4.28 -1.99
CA TRP A 252 22.00 -2.91 -1.75
C TRP A 252 21.29 -2.27 -2.97
N LEU A 253 21.60 -2.69 -4.21
CA LEU A 253 20.91 -2.20 -5.42
C LEU A 253 19.44 -2.61 -5.41
N TYR A 254 19.14 -3.81 -4.97
CA TYR A 254 17.74 -4.26 -4.83
C TYR A 254 17.02 -3.54 -3.70
N PHE A 255 17.74 -3.22 -2.61
CA PHE A 255 17.16 -2.42 -1.53
C PHE A 255 16.76 -1.01 -2.00
N VAL A 256 17.56 -0.34 -2.83
CA VAL A 256 17.22 0.97 -3.39
C VAL A 256 16.39 0.87 -4.69
N GLY A 257 16.19 -0.32 -5.19
CA GLY A 257 15.44 -0.62 -6.40
C GLY A 257 14.09 0.07 -6.51
N PRO A 258 13.24 0.08 -5.47
CA PRO A 258 11.95 0.76 -5.52
C PRO A 258 12.04 2.23 -5.91
N ILE A 259 13.08 2.93 -5.46
CA ILE A 259 13.31 4.34 -5.81
C ILE A 259 13.73 4.46 -7.27
N THR A 260 14.74 3.69 -7.70
CA THR A 260 15.25 3.74 -9.08
C THR A 260 14.21 3.31 -10.10
N ASN A 261 13.46 2.24 -9.80
CA ASN A 261 12.42 1.72 -10.68
C ASN A 261 11.26 2.70 -10.83
N SER A 262 10.82 3.37 -9.76
CA SER A 262 9.75 4.37 -9.85
C SER A 262 10.07 5.54 -10.80
N PHE A 263 11.35 5.85 -11.00
CA PHE A 263 11.77 6.81 -12.03
C PHE A 263 11.85 6.18 -13.42
N ARG A 264 12.31 4.93 -13.53
CA ARG A 264 12.54 4.22 -14.81
C ARG A 264 11.26 3.65 -15.42
N GLU A 265 10.25 3.33 -14.63
CA GLU A 265 8.92 2.88 -15.08
C GLU A 265 8.06 4.00 -15.68
N ASN A 266 8.61 5.20 -15.83
CA ASN A 266 7.90 6.33 -16.41
C ASN A 266 7.97 6.26 -17.96
N ARG A 267 6.86 6.54 -18.64
CA ARG A 267 6.77 6.61 -20.11
C ARG A 267 7.81 7.52 -20.75
N LEU A 268 8.22 8.60 -20.07
CA LEU A 268 9.27 9.48 -20.58
C LEU A 268 10.61 8.73 -20.65
N MET A 269 10.92 7.94 -19.63
CA MET A 269 12.15 7.13 -19.61
C MET A 269 12.09 5.99 -20.61
N GLU A 270 10.93 5.37 -20.80
CA GLU A 270 10.70 4.39 -21.86
C GLU A 270 10.94 5.02 -23.24
N TYR A 271 10.41 6.20 -23.52
CA TYR A 271 10.64 6.94 -24.75
C TYR A 271 12.11 7.31 -24.97
N LEU A 272 12.85 7.60 -23.90
CA LEU A 272 14.30 7.89 -23.95
C LEU A 272 15.17 6.62 -24.04
N GLY A 273 14.58 5.42 -24.07
CA GLY A 273 15.31 4.15 -24.07
C GLY A 273 15.99 3.80 -22.75
N LEU A 274 15.62 4.50 -21.65
CA LEU A 274 16.13 4.30 -20.29
C LEU A 274 15.11 3.60 -19.39
N GLY A 275 13.93 3.29 -19.93
CA GLY A 275 12.85 2.62 -19.23
C GLY A 275 13.16 1.16 -18.91
N ILE A 276 12.42 0.61 -17.95
CA ILE A 276 12.39 -0.83 -17.65
C ILE A 276 11.15 -1.41 -18.32
N PRO A 277 11.23 -2.60 -18.93
CA PRO A 277 10.05 -3.28 -19.45
C PRO A 277 8.99 -3.46 -18.36
N ASN A 278 7.74 -3.21 -18.70
CA ASN A 278 6.62 -3.44 -17.80
C ASN A 278 6.27 -4.94 -17.74
N GLY A 279 5.63 -5.34 -16.63
CA GLY A 279 5.17 -6.70 -16.41
C GLY A 279 6.30 -7.69 -16.03
N GLN A 280 5.92 -8.96 -15.86
CA GLN A 280 6.83 -10.03 -15.46
C GLN A 280 7.55 -10.60 -16.68
N THR A 281 8.65 -9.97 -17.05
CA THR A 281 9.46 -10.32 -18.23
C THR A 281 10.92 -10.61 -17.85
N LEU A 282 11.67 -11.23 -18.75
CA LEU A 282 13.11 -11.40 -18.58
C LEU A 282 13.85 -10.05 -18.53
N GLY A 283 13.36 -9.05 -19.25
CA GLY A 283 13.90 -7.69 -19.23
C GLY A 283 13.78 -7.08 -17.84
N THR A 284 12.61 -7.20 -17.21
CA THR A 284 12.37 -6.71 -15.85
C THR A 284 13.33 -7.34 -14.84
N VAL A 285 13.57 -8.65 -14.94
CA VAL A 285 14.51 -9.35 -14.04
C VAL A 285 15.95 -8.88 -14.23
N ARG A 286 16.38 -8.61 -15.47
CA ARG A 286 17.78 -8.28 -15.80
C ARG A 286 18.11 -6.81 -15.58
N GLU A 287 17.18 -5.94 -15.87
CA GLU A 287 17.37 -4.47 -15.90
C GLU A 287 16.73 -3.75 -14.73
N GLY A 288 15.69 -4.34 -14.12
CA GLY A 288 15.04 -3.85 -12.92
C GLY A 288 15.73 -4.36 -11.67
N TYR A 289 15.94 -3.48 -10.69
CA TYR A 289 16.46 -3.87 -9.39
C TYR A 289 15.30 -4.18 -8.43
N SER A 290 14.36 -5.05 -8.88
CA SER A 290 13.28 -5.56 -8.03
C SER A 290 13.67 -6.91 -7.44
N TRP A 291 13.76 -6.97 -6.12
CA TRP A 291 14.05 -8.24 -5.44
C TRP A 291 12.93 -9.26 -5.62
N ALA A 292 11.69 -8.78 -5.60
CA ALA A 292 10.52 -9.63 -5.83
C ALA A 292 10.60 -10.37 -7.18
N ASP A 293 10.99 -9.68 -8.26
CA ASP A 293 11.09 -10.24 -9.61
C ASP A 293 12.28 -11.17 -9.73
N TRP A 294 13.46 -10.74 -9.25
CA TRP A 294 14.66 -11.55 -9.28
C TRP A 294 14.47 -12.87 -8.52
N LEU A 295 13.95 -12.78 -7.28
CA LEU A 295 13.75 -13.95 -6.42
C LEU A 295 12.69 -14.90 -6.99
N SER A 296 11.57 -14.36 -7.48
CA SER A 296 10.49 -15.15 -8.08
C SER A 296 10.99 -15.89 -9.32
N TYR A 297 11.75 -15.21 -10.19
CA TYR A 297 12.36 -15.83 -11.36
C TYR A 297 13.39 -16.88 -10.98
N LYS A 298 14.27 -16.59 -9.99
CA LYS A 298 15.29 -17.54 -9.52
C LYS A 298 14.69 -18.83 -8.97
N VAL A 299 13.59 -18.73 -8.22
CA VAL A 299 12.91 -19.88 -7.60
C VAL A 299 12.11 -20.67 -8.63
N SER A 300 11.36 -20.01 -9.50
CA SER A 300 10.54 -20.68 -10.52
C SER A 300 10.32 -19.80 -11.74
N PRO A 301 11.23 -19.86 -12.76
CA PRO A 301 11.15 -19.03 -13.97
C PRO A 301 9.83 -19.16 -14.70
N ARG A 302 9.31 -20.39 -14.83
CA ARG A 302 8.06 -20.68 -15.55
C ARG A 302 6.86 -20.02 -14.90
N TYR A 303 6.74 -20.11 -13.56
CA TYR A 303 5.63 -19.49 -12.84
C TYR A 303 5.72 -17.96 -12.85
N TYR A 304 6.93 -17.41 -12.74
CA TYR A 304 7.15 -15.98 -12.83
C TYR A 304 6.66 -15.44 -14.18
N LEU A 305 7.07 -16.05 -15.27
CA LEU A 305 6.68 -15.64 -16.64
C LEU A 305 5.17 -15.84 -16.92
N ASN A 306 4.48 -16.62 -16.09
CA ASN A 306 3.02 -16.79 -16.15
C ASN A 306 2.24 -15.86 -15.20
N GLY A 307 2.86 -14.79 -14.67
CA GLY A 307 2.18 -13.79 -13.84
C GLY A 307 2.16 -14.09 -12.35
N HIS A 308 2.86 -15.14 -11.90
CA HIS A 308 2.96 -15.50 -10.49
C HIS A 308 4.24 -14.95 -9.89
N GLY A 309 4.19 -14.53 -8.60
CA GLY A 309 5.36 -14.05 -7.88
C GLY A 309 5.27 -14.30 -6.40
N MET A 310 6.43 -14.40 -5.76
CA MET A 310 6.54 -14.55 -4.31
C MET A 310 6.30 -13.22 -3.57
N GLY A 311 6.39 -12.10 -4.30
CA GLY A 311 6.39 -10.77 -3.73
C GLY A 311 7.70 -10.45 -3.01
N SER A 312 7.69 -9.35 -2.25
CA SER A 312 8.82 -8.92 -1.43
C SER A 312 8.45 -8.91 0.05
N SER A 313 9.40 -8.49 0.89
CA SER A 313 9.22 -8.23 2.31
C SER A 313 10.23 -7.20 2.77
N ALA A 314 9.79 -6.24 3.59
CA ALA A 314 10.72 -5.27 4.17
C ALA A 314 11.83 -5.94 4.99
N ILE A 315 11.56 -7.08 5.63
CA ILE A 315 12.57 -7.85 6.35
C ILE A 315 13.57 -8.46 5.37
N ALA A 316 13.08 -9.09 4.29
CA ALA A 316 13.92 -9.72 3.28
C ALA A 316 14.85 -8.70 2.60
N GLU A 317 14.33 -7.57 2.14
CA GLU A 317 15.17 -6.57 1.48
C GLU A 317 16.11 -5.85 2.46
N SER A 318 15.69 -5.65 3.71
CA SER A 318 16.58 -5.13 4.74
C SER A 318 17.75 -6.07 5.03
N TYR A 319 17.51 -7.37 4.92
CA TYR A 319 18.56 -8.39 5.04
C TYR A 319 19.59 -8.26 3.92
N LEU A 320 19.18 -7.93 2.68
CA LEU A 320 20.10 -7.66 1.57
C LEU A 320 20.99 -6.43 1.78
N LEU A 321 20.56 -5.48 2.60
CA LEU A 321 21.35 -4.27 2.91
C LEU A 321 22.55 -4.56 3.80
N GLY A 322 22.47 -5.55 4.67
CA GLY A 322 23.55 -5.85 5.63
C GLY A 322 23.15 -6.92 6.64
N ASN A 323 22.52 -7.98 6.18
CA ASN A 323 22.09 -9.11 7.01
C ASN A 323 21.23 -8.64 8.21
N MET A 324 21.43 -9.21 9.37
CA MET A 324 20.71 -8.84 10.60
C MET A 324 20.85 -7.36 10.97
N PHE A 325 22.00 -6.74 10.69
CA PHE A 325 22.22 -5.33 11.00
C PHE A 325 21.33 -4.41 10.16
N GLY A 326 21.19 -4.74 8.86
CA GLY A 326 20.25 -4.05 7.96
C GLY A 326 18.80 -4.15 8.45
N VAL A 327 18.40 -5.34 8.89
CA VAL A 327 17.05 -5.59 9.45
C VAL A 327 16.77 -4.71 10.68
N MET A 328 17.73 -4.60 11.60
CA MET A 328 17.61 -3.78 12.80
C MET A 328 17.46 -2.29 12.46
N ILE A 329 18.34 -1.77 11.59
CA ILE A 329 18.32 -0.36 11.19
C ILE A 329 16.99 0.00 10.51
N VAL A 330 16.56 -0.80 9.55
CA VAL A 330 15.35 -0.51 8.77
C VAL A 330 14.10 -0.60 9.64
N GLY A 331 13.99 -1.62 10.50
CA GLY A 331 12.89 -1.74 11.46
C GLY A 331 12.78 -0.51 12.36
N TYR A 332 13.90 -0.05 12.93
CA TYR A 332 13.98 1.15 13.75
C TYR A 332 13.57 2.40 12.96
N MET A 333 14.24 2.67 11.83
CA MET A 333 14.08 3.92 11.07
C MET A 333 12.68 4.07 10.50
N CYS A 334 12.11 3.02 9.89
CA CYS A 334 10.77 3.08 9.32
C CYS A 334 9.73 3.44 10.39
N THR A 335 9.76 2.75 11.53
CA THR A 335 8.80 3.02 12.61
C THR A 335 9.03 4.38 13.26
N PHE A 336 10.28 4.75 13.53
CA PHE A 336 10.62 6.06 14.09
C PHE A 336 10.10 7.21 13.24
N ILE A 337 10.37 7.19 11.93
CA ILE A 337 9.98 8.24 11.00
C ILE A 337 8.45 8.36 10.93
N ILE A 338 7.73 7.24 10.76
CA ILE A 338 6.27 7.24 10.64
C ILE A 338 5.62 7.76 11.91
N MET A 339 6.09 7.33 13.06
CA MET A 339 5.56 7.79 14.34
C MET A 339 5.83 9.29 14.59
N ARG A 340 6.98 9.81 14.13
CA ARG A 340 7.29 11.26 14.14
C ARG A 340 6.34 12.05 13.25
N PHE A 341 5.98 11.53 12.08
CA PHE A 341 4.96 12.15 11.22
C PHE A 341 3.58 12.11 11.89
N ALA A 342 3.17 10.95 12.40
CA ALA A 342 1.88 10.77 13.06
C ALA A 342 1.72 11.72 14.26
N GLY A 343 2.75 11.90 15.08
CA GLY A 343 2.75 12.85 16.21
C GLY A 343 2.56 14.32 15.82
N ARG A 344 2.82 14.68 14.56
CA ARG A 344 2.70 16.04 14.04
C ARG A 344 1.41 16.30 13.25
N CYS A 345 0.62 15.28 12.97
CA CYS A 345 -0.58 15.40 12.14
C CYS A 345 -1.61 16.40 12.64
N LYS A 346 -1.74 16.56 13.97
CA LYS A 346 -2.64 17.56 14.56
C LYS A 346 -2.13 19.01 14.44
N LYS A 347 -0.82 19.18 14.18
CA LYS A 347 -0.21 20.52 14.08
C LYS A 347 -0.38 21.12 12.69
N LYS A 348 -0.24 20.30 11.64
CA LYS A 348 -0.32 20.74 10.23
C LYS A 348 -1.04 19.70 9.39
N TYR A 349 -1.96 20.13 8.57
CA TYR A 349 -2.70 19.29 7.62
C TYR A 349 -1.77 18.48 6.69
N SER A 350 -0.62 19.07 6.28
CA SER A 350 0.33 18.43 5.36
C SER A 350 0.87 17.10 5.90
N TYR A 351 1.12 16.99 7.20
CA TYR A 351 1.54 15.71 7.80
C TYR A 351 0.45 14.64 7.71
N MET A 352 -0.81 15.01 7.97
CA MET A 352 -1.92 14.08 7.83
C MET A 352 -2.15 13.69 6.37
N TYR A 353 -2.01 14.66 5.45
CA TYR A 353 -2.11 14.42 4.03
C TYR A 353 -1.05 13.42 3.54
N ILE A 354 0.22 13.62 3.90
CA ILE A 354 1.32 12.68 3.61
C ILE A 354 1.03 11.31 4.22
N LEU A 355 0.55 11.29 5.46
CA LEU A 355 0.31 10.04 6.18
C LEU A 355 -0.74 9.15 5.48
N PHE A 356 -1.75 9.72 4.81
CA PHE A 356 -2.71 8.96 4.03
C PHE A 356 -2.06 8.16 2.87
N TYR A 357 -0.96 8.64 2.31
CA TYR A 357 -0.21 7.91 1.27
C TYR A 357 0.79 6.92 1.86
N VAL A 358 1.42 7.28 2.96
CA VAL A 358 2.52 6.49 3.56
C VAL A 358 1.99 5.31 4.38
N LEU A 359 0.90 5.48 5.14
CA LEU A 359 0.37 4.41 6.01
C LEU A 359 -0.02 3.14 5.26
N PRO A 360 -0.75 3.19 4.13
CA PRO A 360 -1.09 1.97 3.40
C PRO A 360 0.15 1.17 2.98
N VAL A 361 1.18 1.87 2.49
CA VAL A 361 2.45 1.25 2.08
C VAL A 361 3.20 0.68 3.29
N PHE A 362 3.20 1.41 4.40
CA PHE A 362 3.82 0.92 5.64
C PHE A 362 3.12 -0.34 6.18
N PHE A 363 1.80 -0.38 6.15
CA PHE A 363 1.05 -1.58 6.56
C PHE A 363 1.26 -2.77 5.61
N MET A 364 1.68 -2.49 4.36
CA MET A 364 2.10 -3.52 3.41
C MET A 364 3.52 -4.02 3.62
N SER A 365 4.34 -3.37 4.45
CA SER A 365 5.77 -3.68 4.60
C SER A 365 6.10 -5.16 4.88
N PRO A 366 5.27 -5.97 5.54
CA PRO A 366 5.53 -7.41 5.65
C PRO A 366 5.57 -8.13 4.28
N ARG A 367 4.96 -7.54 3.25
CA ARG A 367 4.84 -8.08 1.88
C ARG A 367 5.27 -7.09 0.79
N ALA A 368 5.92 -6.01 1.16
CA ALA A 368 6.36 -4.96 0.26
C ALA A 368 7.77 -4.49 0.60
N GLU A 369 8.37 -3.84 -0.32
CA GLU A 369 9.70 -3.24 -0.25
C GLU A 369 9.71 -2.10 0.78
N PRO A 370 10.73 -1.98 1.64
CA PRO A 370 10.75 -0.98 2.71
C PRO A 370 10.83 0.45 2.16
N LEU A 371 11.53 0.66 1.03
CA LEU A 371 11.68 1.98 0.42
C LEU A 371 10.48 2.42 -0.44
N SER A 372 9.48 1.56 -0.66
CA SER A 372 8.21 1.95 -1.26
C SER A 372 7.49 3.05 -0.46
N VAL A 373 7.78 3.18 0.83
CA VAL A 373 7.33 4.32 1.66
C VAL A 373 7.88 5.65 1.12
N ILE A 374 9.11 5.67 0.61
CA ILE A 374 9.72 6.88 0.02
C ILE A 374 9.09 7.19 -1.34
N THR A 375 8.87 6.16 -2.16
CA THR A 375 8.22 6.37 -3.46
C THR A 375 6.78 6.86 -3.31
N ALA A 376 6.09 6.43 -2.26
CA ALA A 376 4.75 6.93 -1.93
C ALA A 376 4.71 8.44 -1.61
N LEU A 377 5.85 9.05 -1.27
CA LEU A 377 5.94 10.50 -0.97
C LEU A 377 5.89 11.38 -2.21
N TYR A 378 6.21 10.85 -3.39
CA TYR A 378 6.24 11.64 -4.63
C TYR A 378 4.90 12.33 -4.90
N ARG A 379 3.80 11.58 -4.93
CA ARG A 379 2.45 12.12 -5.20
C ARG A 379 2.03 13.23 -4.22
N PRO A 380 2.07 13.00 -2.89
CA PRO A 380 1.68 14.04 -1.94
C PRO A 380 2.58 15.27 -1.98
N PHE A 381 3.87 15.16 -2.25
CA PHE A 381 4.74 16.32 -2.38
C PHE A 381 4.40 17.15 -3.62
N CYS A 382 4.15 16.53 -4.78
CA CYS A 382 3.72 17.25 -5.97
C CYS A 382 2.42 18.02 -5.73
N VAL A 383 1.42 17.38 -5.12
CA VAL A 383 0.12 18.04 -4.83
C VAL A 383 0.31 19.18 -3.82
N LEU A 384 1.05 18.97 -2.74
CA LEU A 384 1.32 20.03 -1.75
C LEU A 384 2.07 21.20 -2.36
N PHE A 385 3.03 20.93 -3.24
CA PHE A 385 3.74 21.96 -3.98
C PHE A 385 2.78 22.78 -4.86
N CYS A 386 1.92 22.12 -5.64
CA CYS A 386 0.90 22.80 -6.45
C CYS A 386 -0.06 23.64 -5.59
N VAL A 387 -0.51 23.11 -4.45
CA VAL A 387 -1.37 23.84 -3.49
C VAL A 387 -0.65 25.10 -2.98
N GLN A 388 0.64 25.00 -2.61
CA GLN A 388 1.43 26.13 -2.15
C GLN A 388 1.63 27.19 -3.25
N LEU A 389 1.89 26.74 -4.49
CA LEU A 389 1.99 27.63 -5.65
C LEU A 389 0.69 28.40 -5.88
N ILE A 390 -0.45 27.71 -5.93
CA ILE A 390 -1.77 28.34 -6.11
C ILE A 390 -2.01 29.38 -5.00
N TYR A 391 -1.71 29.04 -3.74
CA TYR A 391 -1.88 29.96 -2.62
C TYR A 391 -0.94 31.18 -2.74
N TRP A 392 0.32 30.98 -3.13
CA TRP A 392 1.29 32.04 -3.36
C TRP A 392 0.86 33.01 -4.47
N PHE A 393 0.40 32.47 -5.63
CA PHE A 393 -0.14 33.28 -6.73
C PHE A 393 -1.36 34.08 -6.29
N LYS A 394 -2.31 33.44 -5.59
CA LYS A 394 -3.50 34.11 -5.08
C LYS A 394 -3.14 35.29 -4.17
N ARG A 395 -2.18 35.13 -3.29
CA ARG A 395 -1.72 36.18 -2.37
C ARG A 395 -1.00 37.32 -3.12
N LYS A 396 -0.11 36.97 -4.08
CA LYS A 396 0.69 37.95 -4.84
C LYS A 396 -0.20 38.84 -5.71
N TYR A 397 -1.18 38.26 -6.37
CA TYR A 397 -2.01 38.97 -7.35
C TYR A 397 -3.37 39.43 -6.79
N LYS A 398 -3.61 39.33 -5.48
CA LYS A 398 -4.87 39.69 -4.79
C LYS A 398 -6.12 39.13 -5.50
N LEU A 399 -6.03 37.97 -6.12
CA LEU A 399 -7.13 37.34 -6.85
C LEU A 399 -8.19 36.81 -5.86
N ASN A 400 -9.24 37.61 -5.63
CA ASN A 400 -10.32 37.24 -4.73
C ASN A 400 -11.28 36.17 -5.28
N CYS A 401 -11.18 35.80 -6.57
CA CYS A 401 -12.20 35.05 -7.28
C CYS A 401 -11.69 33.82 -8.06
N LEU A 402 -10.80 33.01 -7.53
CA LEU A 402 -10.40 31.77 -8.24
C LEU A 402 -11.28 30.55 -7.94
N PHE A 403 -12.18 30.61 -6.98
CA PHE A 403 -13.14 29.54 -6.71
C PHE A 403 -14.51 30.12 -6.45
N ILE A 404 -15.45 29.77 -7.34
CA ILE A 404 -16.87 30.09 -7.26
C ILE A 404 -17.47 29.67 -5.91
N PRO A 405 -18.34 30.47 -5.29
CA PRO A 405 -19.01 30.07 -4.04
C PRO A 405 -20.03 28.95 -4.37
N PHE A 406 -19.78 27.75 -3.86
CA PHE A 406 -20.77 26.69 -3.72
C PHE A 406 -21.06 26.42 -2.26
#